data_b560f4d1a89a49e6d3207ad2465a3cde
#
_entry.id   b560f4d1a89a49e6d3207ad2465a3cde
#
_cell.length_a   1.000
_cell.length_b   1.000
_cell.length_c   1.000
_cell.angle_alpha   90.00
_cell.angle_beta   90.00
_cell.angle_gamma   90.00
#
_symmetry.space_group_name_H-M   'P 1'
#
loop_
_entity.id
_entity.type
_entity.pdbx_description
1 polymer ?
#
loop_
_entity_poly.entity_id
_entity_poly.type
_entity_poly.pdbx_seq_one_letter_code
_entity_poly.pdbx_strand_id
1 'polypeptide(L)'
;YLHKVVGSKPVGQHIVLQGGVDYNPGIVAAFQSAYGDRVQVSPVFSISGAYGVALLAQEAVGDAPSQFVGFDSPAQAADDSRSAEIQKNIDFYKQADKLLLEGYTGKRDPRKKTVGVPFALMIHKFFPMANAFFTSLGFNVVLTDPTSEETIRLAQQTAQGETCYPVKLIYGHMQQLIDQKVDYIFLPTIHTMKHEKSRVKHNYGCVYMQTAAASIAKALDIESKGITLLSPVFDLDFGQEAMASAMLGLSKILGIPKPFCAKALLSGAMAVRRHTAAVEKQGKALLATLRPDDKVLVLITRNYGVSDPILNMGIPELLLERGYKVITLSHLPGHALDIADEYENLYYPFGQHILSGAKLIAHHPNLYAVYLTNHGCGPDTMLSHLFKQEMGDKPYLQIEVDEHFSNVGVITRIEAFLNSLNHRPVEVLPKNFVLEQVDIRPCHLPAVPEKDFPLWLPPLGEYTASLTGYFRAQGVDAHALPHLSAHALSLGRAET
;
A
#
# COMPACT_ATOMS: atom_id res chain seq x y z
N TYR A 1 -12.94 -21.15 7.31
CA TYR A 1 -12.33 -20.51 6.14
C TYR A 1 -13.14 -20.79 4.87
N LEU A 2 -13.47 -22.07 4.55
CA LEU A 2 -14.19 -22.43 3.33
C LEU A 2 -15.51 -21.66 3.20
N HIS A 3 -16.30 -21.56 4.28
CA HIS A 3 -17.57 -20.81 4.29
C HIS A 3 -17.38 -19.30 4.03
N LYS A 4 -16.23 -18.73 4.38
CA LYS A 4 -15.91 -17.34 4.05
C LYS A 4 -15.61 -17.15 2.56
N VAL A 5 -14.99 -18.15 1.93
CA VAL A 5 -14.61 -18.09 0.50
C VAL A 5 -15.77 -18.45 -0.41
N VAL A 6 -16.53 -19.48 -0.06
CA VAL A 6 -17.69 -19.95 -0.86
C VAL A 6 -18.91 -19.05 -0.66
N GLY A 7 -18.99 -18.34 0.50
CA GLY A 7 -20.14 -17.51 0.85
C GLY A 7 -21.43 -18.32 0.92
N SER A 8 -22.48 -17.83 0.28
CA SER A 8 -23.78 -18.48 0.19
C SER A 8 -23.92 -19.44 -1.00
N LYS A 9 -22.89 -19.57 -1.84
CA LYS A 9 -22.94 -20.47 -2.99
C LYS A 9 -23.02 -21.92 -2.53
N PRO A 10 -23.84 -22.76 -3.16
CA PRO A 10 -23.93 -24.16 -2.80
C PRO A 10 -22.60 -24.87 -3.13
N VAL A 11 -22.09 -25.60 -2.18
CA VAL A 11 -20.92 -26.47 -2.41
C VAL A 11 -21.33 -27.62 -3.32
N GLY A 12 -20.58 -27.87 -4.38
CA GLY A 12 -20.87 -28.91 -5.37
C GLY A 12 -20.93 -30.34 -4.77
N GLN A 13 -21.42 -31.28 -5.58
CA GLN A 13 -21.52 -32.69 -5.18
C GLN A 13 -20.16 -33.40 -5.13
N HIS A 14 -19.17 -32.88 -5.83
CA HIS A 14 -17.82 -33.40 -5.83
C HIS A 14 -16.87 -32.32 -5.32
N ILE A 15 -16.19 -32.61 -4.22
CA ILE A 15 -15.18 -31.74 -3.61
C ILE A 15 -13.84 -32.46 -3.74
N VAL A 16 -13.00 -31.95 -4.62
CA VAL A 16 -11.67 -32.52 -4.80
C VAL A 16 -10.67 -31.74 -3.97
N LEU A 17 -10.02 -32.40 -3.05
CA LEU A 17 -8.89 -31.85 -2.33
C LEU A 17 -7.61 -32.05 -3.15
N GLN A 18 -6.75 -31.02 -3.16
CA GLN A 18 -5.48 -31.04 -3.88
C GLN A 18 -4.47 -30.07 -3.27
N GLY A 19 -3.20 -30.36 -3.44
CA GLY A 19 -2.08 -29.56 -2.92
C GLY A 19 -1.45 -30.14 -1.67
N GLY A 20 -0.41 -29.49 -1.18
CA GLY A 20 0.37 -29.97 -0.04
C GLY A 20 -0.41 -30.11 1.28
N VAL A 21 -1.55 -29.45 1.39
CA VAL A 21 -2.43 -29.50 2.56
C VAL A 21 -2.97 -30.92 2.82
N ASP A 22 -3.12 -31.71 1.75
CA ASP A 22 -3.69 -33.06 1.82
C ASP A 22 -2.71 -34.11 2.39
N TYR A 23 -1.45 -33.73 2.60
CA TYR A 23 -0.53 -34.53 3.42
C TYR A 23 -0.94 -34.58 4.89
N ASN A 24 -1.79 -33.67 5.35
CA ASN A 24 -2.30 -33.69 6.72
C ASN A 24 -3.60 -34.47 6.80
N PRO A 25 -3.58 -35.71 7.35
CA PRO A 25 -4.76 -36.56 7.44
C PRO A 25 -5.86 -35.93 8.33
N GLY A 26 -5.50 -35.09 9.28
CA GLY A 26 -6.47 -34.38 10.12
C GLY A 26 -7.31 -33.37 9.33
N ILE A 27 -6.72 -32.69 8.34
CA ILE A 27 -7.44 -31.80 7.45
C ILE A 27 -8.38 -32.59 6.54
N VAL A 28 -7.91 -33.65 5.94
CA VAL A 28 -8.73 -34.55 5.12
C VAL A 28 -9.93 -35.08 5.92
N ALA A 29 -9.68 -35.58 7.14
CA ALA A 29 -10.72 -36.08 8.04
C ALA A 29 -11.75 -34.97 8.42
N ALA A 30 -11.28 -33.75 8.65
CA ALA A 30 -12.16 -32.63 8.94
C ALA A 30 -13.10 -32.30 7.76
N PHE A 31 -12.58 -32.31 6.53
CA PHE A 31 -13.40 -32.13 5.33
C PHE A 31 -14.38 -33.28 5.13
N GLN A 32 -13.95 -34.53 5.32
CA GLN A 32 -14.82 -35.70 5.23
C GLN A 32 -15.92 -35.67 6.30
N SER A 33 -15.60 -35.24 7.52
CA SER A 33 -16.59 -35.06 8.57
C SER A 33 -17.65 -34.02 8.23
N ALA A 34 -17.25 -32.93 7.54
CA ALA A 34 -18.16 -31.83 7.19
C ALA A 34 -18.99 -32.11 5.94
N TYR A 35 -18.46 -32.83 4.97
CA TYR A 35 -19.04 -32.99 3.64
C TYR A 35 -19.27 -34.44 3.19
N GLY A 36 -18.89 -35.41 4.02
CA GLY A 36 -19.10 -36.85 3.77
C GLY A 36 -18.41 -37.36 2.51
N ASP A 37 -19.08 -38.28 1.83
CA ASP A 37 -18.58 -38.98 0.64
C ASP A 37 -18.39 -38.06 -0.59
N ARG A 38 -18.79 -36.81 -0.49
CA ARG A 38 -18.53 -35.80 -1.53
C ARG A 38 -17.04 -35.42 -1.63
N VAL A 39 -16.26 -35.69 -0.59
CA VAL A 39 -14.85 -35.32 -0.53
C VAL A 39 -13.98 -36.41 -1.14
N GLN A 40 -13.21 -36.04 -2.13
CA GLN A 40 -12.26 -36.91 -2.81
C GLN A 40 -10.86 -36.28 -2.73
N VAL A 41 -9.87 -37.10 -2.38
CA VAL A 41 -8.46 -36.67 -2.45
C VAL A 41 -7.91 -37.13 -3.80
N SER A 42 -7.36 -36.19 -4.56
CA SER A 42 -6.74 -36.53 -5.85
C SER A 42 -5.56 -37.49 -5.63
N PRO A 43 -5.42 -38.57 -6.43
CA PRO A 43 -4.26 -39.46 -6.32
C PRO A 43 -2.95 -38.75 -6.63
N VAL A 44 -3.01 -37.62 -7.32
CA VAL A 44 -1.86 -36.75 -7.65
C VAL A 44 -1.92 -35.42 -6.92
N PHE A 45 -2.55 -35.38 -5.74
CA PHE A 45 -2.81 -34.14 -5.01
C PHE A 45 -1.57 -33.28 -4.80
N SER A 46 -0.42 -33.88 -4.58
CA SER A 46 0.84 -33.18 -4.31
C SER A 46 1.46 -32.52 -5.55
N ILE A 47 1.13 -33.01 -6.74
CA ILE A 47 1.67 -32.57 -8.01
C ILE A 47 0.57 -32.16 -9.01
N SER A 48 -0.65 -31.94 -8.54
CA SER A 48 -1.81 -31.67 -9.42
C SER A 48 -1.58 -30.48 -10.36
N GLY A 49 -0.90 -29.43 -9.88
CA GLY A 49 -0.53 -28.29 -10.73
C GLY A 49 0.44 -28.68 -11.86
N ALA A 50 1.51 -29.40 -11.54
CA ALA A 50 2.48 -29.86 -12.51
C ALA A 50 1.85 -30.86 -13.52
N TYR A 51 0.98 -31.73 -13.02
CA TYR A 51 0.24 -32.68 -13.86
C TYR A 51 -0.71 -31.94 -14.82
N GLY A 52 -1.45 -30.95 -14.33
CA GLY A 52 -2.32 -30.13 -15.18
C GLY A 52 -1.56 -29.35 -16.25
N VAL A 53 -0.42 -28.76 -15.89
CA VAL A 53 0.44 -28.06 -16.87
C VAL A 53 0.99 -29.02 -17.91
N ALA A 54 1.37 -30.25 -17.53
CA ALA A 54 1.83 -31.27 -18.47
C ALA A 54 0.74 -31.65 -19.50
N LEU A 55 -0.51 -31.81 -19.04
CA LEU A 55 -1.64 -32.06 -19.94
C LEU A 55 -1.89 -30.87 -20.89
N LEU A 56 -1.86 -29.65 -20.42
CA LEU A 56 -1.99 -28.44 -21.25
C LEU A 56 -0.84 -28.32 -22.25
N ALA A 57 0.38 -28.63 -21.84
CA ALA A 57 1.52 -28.67 -22.75
C ALA A 57 1.37 -29.74 -23.83
N GLN A 58 0.90 -30.93 -23.46
CA GLN A 58 0.61 -32.02 -24.42
C GLN A 58 -0.46 -31.58 -25.43
N GLU A 59 -1.52 -30.96 -24.98
CA GLU A 59 -2.58 -30.44 -25.83
C GLU A 59 -2.05 -29.36 -26.79
N ALA A 60 -1.21 -28.44 -26.28
CA ALA A 60 -0.64 -27.36 -27.08
C ALA A 60 0.37 -27.85 -28.12
N VAL A 61 1.15 -28.88 -27.84
CA VAL A 61 2.13 -29.48 -28.76
C VAL A 61 1.44 -30.40 -29.78
N GLY A 62 0.36 -31.07 -29.41
CA GLY A 62 -0.33 -32.05 -30.24
C GLY A 62 0.61 -33.19 -30.65
N ASP A 63 0.55 -33.59 -31.92
CA ASP A 63 1.39 -34.63 -32.48
C ASP A 63 2.77 -34.14 -32.95
N ALA A 64 3.12 -32.89 -32.72
CA ALA A 64 4.40 -32.34 -33.11
C ALA A 64 5.54 -32.99 -32.30
N PRO A 65 6.68 -33.33 -32.94
CA PRO A 65 7.81 -33.86 -32.19
C PRO A 65 8.33 -32.83 -31.17
N SER A 66 8.45 -33.23 -29.93
CA SER A 66 9.00 -32.41 -28.86
C SER A 66 10.15 -33.13 -28.16
N GLN A 67 11.12 -32.38 -27.71
CA GLN A 67 12.25 -32.90 -26.98
C GLN A 67 12.43 -32.09 -25.68
N PHE A 68 12.51 -32.80 -24.56
CA PHE A 68 12.90 -32.18 -23.30
C PHE A 68 14.40 -31.87 -23.31
N VAL A 69 14.75 -30.58 -23.24
CA VAL A 69 16.13 -30.11 -23.31
C VAL A 69 16.82 -29.97 -21.94
N GLY A 70 16.19 -30.46 -20.88
CA GLY A 70 16.69 -30.33 -19.50
C GLY A 70 16.17 -29.10 -18.80
N PHE A 71 16.50 -28.98 -17.50
CA PHE A 71 16.24 -27.78 -16.71
C PHE A 71 17.37 -26.74 -16.84
N ASP A 72 18.51 -27.16 -17.35
CA ASP A 72 19.57 -26.25 -17.75
C ASP A 72 19.12 -25.63 -19.09
N SER A 73 18.34 -24.58 -18.99
CA SER A 73 18.29 -23.60 -20.07
C SER A 73 19.74 -23.36 -20.48
N PRO A 74 20.09 -23.39 -21.81
CA PRO A 74 21.46 -23.17 -22.25
C PRO A 74 21.95 -21.97 -21.50
N ALA A 75 22.94 -22.24 -20.63
CA ALA A 75 23.35 -21.29 -19.62
C ALA A 75 23.38 -19.96 -20.31
N GLN A 76 22.53 -19.10 -19.89
CA GLN A 76 22.75 -17.72 -20.11
C GLN A 76 24.15 -17.54 -19.56
N ALA A 77 25.14 -17.71 -20.43
CA ALA A 77 26.46 -17.21 -20.18
C ALA A 77 26.17 -15.81 -19.68
N ALA A 78 26.40 -15.61 -18.38
CA ALA A 78 25.95 -14.39 -17.72
C ALA A 78 26.48 -13.28 -18.57
N ASP A 79 25.59 -12.71 -19.39
CA ASP A 79 26.00 -11.64 -20.28
C ASP A 79 26.35 -10.52 -19.32
N ASP A 80 27.64 -10.21 -19.24
CA ASP A 80 28.15 -9.17 -18.32
C ASP A 80 27.36 -7.88 -18.51
N SER A 81 26.85 -7.64 -19.71
CA SER A 81 25.99 -6.51 -20.04
C SER A 81 24.62 -6.59 -19.32
N ARG A 82 24.01 -7.77 -19.23
CA ARG A 82 22.75 -7.99 -18.53
C ARG A 82 22.91 -7.84 -17.03
N SER A 83 23.99 -8.39 -16.49
CA SER A 83 24.31 -8.24 -15.06
C SER A 83 24.56 -6.76 -14.69
N ALA A 84 25.25 -6.01 -15.55
CA ALA A 84 25.47 -4.58 -15.37
C ALA A 84 24.18 -3.76 -15.46
N GLU A 85 23.23 -4.14 -16.35
CA GLU A 85 21.93 -3.47 -16.45
C GLU A 85 21.06 -3.75 -15.22
N ILE A 86 21.03 -4.99 -14.73
CA ILE A 86 20.34 -5.36 -13.48
C ILE A 86 20.90 -4.53 -12.32
N GLN A 87 22.21 -4.46 -12.16
CA GLN A 87 22.84 -3.68 -11.10
C GLN A 87 22.48 -2.19 -11.20
N LYS A 88 22.45 -1.63 -12.40
CA LYS A 88 22.03 -0.25 -12.65
C LYS A 88 20.58 -0.01 -12.23
N ASN A 89 19.69 -0.95 -12.51
CA ASN A 89 18.27 -0.88 -12.11
C ASN A 89 18.12 -0.97 -10.57
N ILE A 90 18.90 -1.83 -9.91
CA ILE A 90 18.95 -1.93 -8.45
C ILE A 90 19.44 -0.62 -7.84
N ASP A 91 20.56 -0.07 -8.36
CA ASP A 91 21.13 1.18 -7.86
C ASP A 91 20.15 2.36 -8.03
N PHE A 92 19.45 2.39 -9.16
CA PHE A 92 18.40 3.37 -9.43
C PHE A 92 17.29 3.27 -8.39
N TYR A 93 16.74 2.07 -8.15
CA TYR A 93 15.64 1.87 -7.19
C TYR A 93 16.06 2.26 -5.77
N LYS A 94 17.22 1.79 -5.34
CA LYS A 94 17.77 2.07 -3.99
C LYS A 94 18.19 3.53 -3.78
N GLN A 95 18.30 4.31 -4.85
CA GLN A 95 18.64 5.73 -4.73
C GLN A 95 17.56 6.52 -3.98
N ALA A 96 16.28 6.16 -4.10
CA ALA A 96 15.19 6.79 -3.36
C ALA A 96 15.34 6.62 -1.84
N ASP A 97 15.73 5.42 -1.38
CA ASP A 97 15.98 5.15 0.03
C ASP A 97 17.23 5.89 0.55
N LYS A 98 18.29 5.96 -0.26
CA LYS A 98 19.48 6.76 0.06
C LYS A 98 19.14 8.24 0.23
N LEU A 99 18.27 8.78 -0.63
CA LEU A 99 17.79 10.16 -0.54
C LEU A 99 16.90 10.38 0.68
N LEU A 100 16.08 9.38 1.06
CA LEU A 100 15.24 9.43 2.26
C LEU A 100 16.08 9.55 3.54
N LEU A 101 17.22 8.85 3.58
CA LEU A 101 18.14 8.81 4.73
C LEU A 101 19.30 9.82 4.61
N GLU A 102 19.25 10.77 3.67
CA GLU A 102 20.32 11.74 3.48
C GLU A 102 20.60 12.54 4.76
N GLY A 103 21.87 12.57 5.17
CA GLY A 103 22.30 13.27 6.38
C GLY A 103 21.97 12.57 7.71
N TYR A 104 21.33 11.40 7.67
CA TYR A 104 21.14 10.59 8.86
C TYR A 104 22.40 9.77 9.19
N THR A 105 22.83 9.80 10.44
CA THR A 105 24.04 9.09 10.87
C THR A 105 23.81 7.98 11.89
N GLY A 106 22.65 7.99 12.58
CA GLY A 106 22.33 7.08 13.68
C GLY A 106 23.25 7.21 14.92
N LYS A 107 24.22 8.12 14.90
CA LYS A 107 25.19 8.28 15.98
C LYS A 107 24.54 8.98 17.19
N ARG A 108 24.83 8.50 18.39
CA ARG A 108 24.38 9.08 19.65
C ARG A 108 25.54 9.75 20.41
N ASP A 109 25.35 10.99 20.79
CA ASP A 109 26.20 11.67 21.78
C ASP A 109 25.51 11.49 23.16
N PRO A 110 26.14 10.85 24.15
CA PRO A 110 25.53 10.56 25.44
C PRO A 110 25.16 11.81 26.26
N ARG A 111 25.66 12.98 25.87
CA ARG A 111 25.35 14.27 26.51
C ARG A 111 24.06 14.90 25.97
N LYS A 112 23.48 14.37 24.90
CA LYS A 112 22.30 14.91 24.22
C LYS A 112 21.10 14.01 24.46
N LYS A 113 19.95 14.61 24.60
CA LYS A 113 18.69 13.88 24.57
C LYS A 113 18.43 13.25 23.22
N THR A 114 17.74 12.11 23.22
CA THR A 114 17.50 11.29 22.04
C THR A 114 16.03 11.29 21.65
N VAL A 115 15.77 11.61 20.41
CA VAL A 115 14.45 11.46 19.77
C VAL A 115 14.45 10.18 18.95
N GLY A 116 13.64 9.23 19.37
CA GLY A 116 13.35 8.01 18.61
C GLY A 116 12.26 8.27 17.57
N VAL A 117 12.45 7.74 16.37
CA VAL A 117 11.51 7.85 15.26
C VAL A 117 11.19 6.43 14.78
N PRO A 118 9.95 5.95 14.94
CA PRO A 118 9.57 4.64 14.42
C PRO A 118 9.53 4.68 12.89
N PHE A 119 10.26 3.80 12.22
CA PHE A 119 10.30 3.76 10.75
C PHE A 119 9.04 3.10 10.21
N ALA A 120 7.92 3.78 10.34
CA ALA A 120 6.59 3.30 10.00
C ALA A 120 5.72 4.42 9.40
N LEU A 121 4.68 4.04 8.68
CA LEU A 121 3.70 4.92 8.06
C LEU A 121 4.34 6.12 7.32
N MET A 122 3.89 7.33 7.67
CA MET A 122 4.32 8.56 7.00
C MET A 122 5.75 9.00 7.33
N ILE A 123 6.42 8.33 8.24
CA ILE A 123 7.85 8.57 8.46
C ILE A 123 8.64 8.24 7.19
N HIS A 124 8.23 7.26 6.39
CA HIS A 124 8.79 6.99 5.06
C HIS A 124 8.69 8.16 4.06
N LYS A 125 7.98 9.23 4.41
CA LYS A 125 7.93 10.50 3.66
C LYS A 125 8.56 11.64 4.45
N PHE A 126 8.30 11.71 5.75
CA PHE A 126 8.65 12.86 6.58
C PHE A 126 9.95 12.69 7.37
N PHE A 127 10.64 11.55 7.23
CA PHE A 127 11.91 11.35 7.94
C PHE A 127 12.96 12.42 7.63
N PRO A 128 13.16 12.90 6.38
CA PRO A 128 14.10 13.98 6.11
C PRO A 128 13.79 15.24 6.91
N MET A 129 12.49 15.56 7.11
CA MET A 129 12.08 16.69 7.93
C MET A 129 12.39 16.43 9.40
N ALA A 130 12.01 15.28 9.93
CA ALA A 130 12.23 14.95 11.33
C ALA A 130 13.74 14.96 11.68
N ASN A 131 14.55 14.30 10.85
CA ASN A 131 16.00 14.26 11.02
C ASN A 131 16.61 15.67 11.03
N ALA A 132 16.34 16.48 10.00
CA ALA A 132 16.86 17.83 9.90
C ALA A 132 16.38 18.74 11.05
N PHE A 133 15.10 18.63 11.44
CA PHE A 133 14.52 19.43 12.54
C PHE A 133 15.20 19.13 13.86
N PHE A 134 15.19 17.87 14.29
CA PHE A 134 15.72 17.52 15.60
C PHE A 134 17.25 17.64 15.69
N THR A 135 17.96 17.29 14.63
CA THR A 135 19.42 17.46 14.57
C THR A 135 19.81 18.94 14.66
N SER A 136 19.08 19.84 13.95
CA SER A 136 19.30 21.29 14.04
C SER A 136 19.07 21.86 15.44
N LEU A 137 18.21 21.22 16.23
CA LEU A 137 17.94 21.58 17.63
C LEU A 137 18.92 20.93 18.61
N GLY A 138 19.87 20.15 18.13
CA GLY A 138 20.92 19.54 18.94
C GLY A 138 20.56 18.19 19.57
N PHE A 139 19.48 17.55 19.16
CA PHE A 139 19.12 16.20 19.62
C PHE A 139 19.89 15.11 18.85
N ASN A 140 20.06 13.97 19.50
CA ASN A 140 20.28 12.72 18.78
C ASN A 140 18.98 12.31 18.09
N VAL A 141 19.08 11.82 16.85
CA VAL A 141 17.94 11.20 16.15
C VAL A 141 18.25 9.72 15.96
N VAL A 142 17.33 8.87 16.33
CA VAL A 142 17.42 7.43 16.17
C VAL A 142 16.18 6.95 15.43
N LEU A 143 16.40 6.44 14.23
CA LEU A 143 15.39 5.76 13.44
C LEU A 143 15.44 4.26 13.80
N THR A 144 14.30 3.61 13.95
CA THR A 144 14.31 2.13 14.05
C THR A 144 14.76 1.53 12.72
N ASP A 145 15.34 0.36 12.77
CA ASP A 145 15.66 -0.40 11.57
C ASP A 145 14.39 -0.70 10.77
N PRO A 146 14.49 -1.00 9.46
CA PRO A 146 13.35 -1.50 8.68
C PRO A 146 12.68 -2.68 9.38
N THR A 147 11.39 -2.87 9.12
CA THR A 147 10.61 -3.96 9.73
C THR A 147 11.30 -5.32 9.55
N SER A 148 11.39 -6.06 10.63
CA SER A 148 12.03 -7.37 10.71
C SER A 148 11.12 -8.37 11.43
N GLU A 149 11.48 -9.64 11.42
CA GLU A 149 10.80 -10.69 12.20
C GLU A 149 10.69 -10.32 13.70
N GLU A 150 11.71 -9.68 14.25
CA GLU A 150 11.68 -9.18 15.63
C GLU A 150 10.66 -8.05 15.79
N THR A 151 10.56 -7.14 14.84
CA THR A 151 9.53 -6.09 14.85
C THR A 151 8.13 -6.69 14.83
N ILE A 152 7.91 -7.72 13.99
CA ILE A 152 6.63 -8.45 13.90
C ILE A 152 6.32 -9.12 15.23
N ARG A 153 7.28 -9.84 15.80
CA ARG A 153 7.13 -10.53 17.09
C ARG A 153 6.75 -9.56 18.21
N LEU A 154 7.43 -8.43 18.31
CA LEU A 154 7.12 -7.39 19.28
C LEU A 154 5.73 -6.79 19.04
N ALA A 155 5.37 -6.56 17.79
CA ALA A 155 4.04 -6.06 17.43
C ALA A 155 2.93 -7.04 17.86
N GLN A 156 3.09 -8.34 17.60
CA GLN A 156 2.14 -9.37 17.99
C GLN A 156 1.98 -9.47 19.51
N GLN A 157 3.06 -9.28 20.26
CA GLN A 157 3.03 -9.32 21.72
C GLN A 157 2.40 -8.11 22.37
N THR A 158 2.44 -6.95 21.72
CA THR A 158 2.08 -5.66 22.32
C THR A 158 0.80 -5.04 21.75
N ALA A 159 0.37 -5.45 20.56
CA ALA A 159 -0.85 -4.93 19.95
C ALA A 159 -2.10 -5.35 20.76
N GLN A 160 -2.95 -4.37 21.08
CA GLN A 160 -4.13 -4.57 21.91
C GLN A 160 -5.43 -4.77 21.11
N GLY A 161 -5.35 -5.04 19.83
CA GLY A 161 -6.53 -5.25 18.99
C GLY A 161 -6.18 -5.42 17.53
N GLU A 162 -7.17 -5.83 16.75
CA GLU A 162 -7.00 -5.99 15.31
C GLU A 162 -7.04 -4.62 14.62
N THR A 163 -5.99 -4.36 13.85
CA THR A 163 -5.84 -3.17 13.01
C THR A 163 -5.29 -3.60 11.65
N CYS A 164 -5.20 -2.68 10.69
CA CYS A 164 -4.50 -2.99 9.46
C CYS A 164 -3.00 -3.28 9.74
N TYR A 165 -2.41 -4.16 8.98
CA TYR A 165 -1.07 -4.66 9.21
C TYR A 165 0.00 -3.58 9.39
N PRO A 166 0.08 -2.52 8.54
CA PRO A 166 1.05 -1.44 8.74
C PRO A 166 0.94 -0.72 10.08
N VAL A 167 -0.28 -0.59 10.63
CA VAL A 167 -0.49 0.05 11.95
C VAL A 167 -0.08 -0.89 13.07
N LYS A 168 -0.34 -2.20 12.93
CA LYS A 168 0.11 -3.22 13.88
C LYS A 168 1.63 -3.20 14.05
N LEU A 169 2.38 -3.02 12.97
CA LEU A 169 3.85 -2.95 13.00
C LEU A 169 4.40 -1.77 13.81
N ILE A 170 3.65 -0.66 13.94
CA ILE A 170 4.09 0.49 14.76
C ILE A 170 4.32 0.08 16.22
N TYR A 171 3.52 -0.84 16.76
CA TYR A 171 3.73 -1.35 18.12
C TYR A 171 5.13 -1.92 18.30
N GLY A 172 5.58 -2.73 17.34
CA GLY A 172 6.92 -3.31 17.35
C GLY A 172 8.02 -2.25 17.29
N HIS A 173 7.91 -1.30 16.36
CA HIS A 173 8.86 -0.19 16.24
C HIS A 173 8.89 0.68 17.50
N MET A 174 7.74 1.00 18.08
CA MET A 174 7.70 1.78 19.32
C MET A 174 8.29 1.01 20.50
N GLN A 175 8.05 -0.30 20.59
CA GLN A 175 8.66 -1.14 21.64
C GLN A 175 10.19 -1.16 21.50
N GLN A 176 10.72 -1.28 20.29
CA GLN A 176 12.18 -1.17 20.06
C GLN A 176 12.77 0.17 20.55
N LEU A 177 12.06 1.27 20.36
CA LEU A 177 12.49 2.59 20.87
C LEU A 177 12.43 2.66 22.40
N ILE A 178 11.43 2.04 23.00
CA ILE A 178 11.32 1.91 24.47
C ILE A 178 12.53 1.15 25.01
N ASP A 179 12.86 0.02 24.40
CA ASP A 179 14.00 -0.83 24.82
C ASP A 179 15.35 -0.10 24.65
N GLN A 180 15.42 0.79 23.67
CA GLN A 180 16.57 1.67 23.43
C GLN A 180 16.64 2.88 24.40
N LYS A 181 15.65 3.04 25.29
CA LYS A 181 15.60 4.10 26.32
C LYS A 181 15.77 5.50 25.74
N VAL A 182 15.00 5.82 24.68
CA VAL A 182 14.97 7.17 24.11
C VAL A 182 14.23 8.13 25.06
N ASP A 183 14.55 9.42 25.00
CA ASP A 183 13.86 10.43 25.83
C ASP A 183 12.50 10.82 25.23
N TYR A 184 12.42 10.84 23.90
CA TYR A 184 11.24 11.22 23.13
C TYR A 184 10.96 10.23 22.03
N ILE A 185 9.68 10.02 21.69
CA ILE A 185 9.27 9.33 20.47
C ILE A 185 8.52 10.33 19.60
N PHE A 186 9.00 10.53 18.37
CA PHE A 186 8.35 11.39 17.38
C PHE A 186 7.54 10.54 16.39
N LEU A 187 6.23 10.65 16.45
CA LEU A 187 5.30 10.06 15.49
C LEU A 187 4.15 11.04 15.25
N PRO A 188 4.15 11.80 14.13
CA PRO A 188 3.12 12.78 13.87
C PRO A 188 1.76 12.14 13.63
N THR A 189 0.71 12.78 14.11
CA THR A 189 -0.67 12.47 13.76
C THR A 189 -0.98 13.11 12.41
N ILE A 190 -1.42 12.31 11.44
CA ILE A 190 -1.79 12.82 10.12
C ILE A 190 -3.30 12.98 10.07
N HIS A 191 -3.77 14.19 10.29
CA HIS A 191 -5.18 14.52 10.22
C HIS A 191 -5.62 14.75 8.79
N THR A 192 -5.01 15.71 8.10
CA THR A 192 -5.25 15.95 6.69
C THR A 192 -3.97 15.89 5.88
N MET A 193 -4.11 15.62 4.60
CA MET A 193 -3.02 15.66 3.63
C MET A 193 -3.48 16.47 2.41
N LYS A 194 -2.52 16.93 1.61
CA LYS A 194 -2.84 17.65 0.38
C LYS A 194 -2.34 16.88 -0.83
N HIS A 195 -3.21 16.72 -1.80
CA HIS A 195 -2.82 16.43 -3.17
C HIS A 195 -2.64 17.78 -3.90
N GLU A 196 -1.44 18.07 -4.41
CA GLU A 196 -1.05 19.43 -4.80
C GLU A 196 -1.97 20.10 -5.82
N LYS A 197 -2.52 19.34 -6.76
CA LYS A 197 -3.40 19.81 -7.83
C LYS A 197 -4.89 19.52 -7.59
N SER A 198 -5.22 18.75 -6.57
CA SER A 198 -6.61 18.35 -6.32
C SER A 198 -7.46 19.53 -5.86
N ARG A 199 -8.64 19.65 -6.45
CA ARG A 199 -9.72 20.56 -6.02
C ARG A 199 -10.62 19.94 -4.96
N VAL A 200 -10.46 18.64 -4.65
CA VAL A 200 -11.18 17.98 -3.57
C VAL A 200 -10.85 18.66 -2.25
N LYS A 201 -11.88 19.01 -1.49
CA LYS A 201 -11.75 19.63 -0.18
C LYS A 201 -11.78 18.58 0.92
N HIS A 202 -11.18 18.91 2.08
CA HIS A 202 -11.22 18.06 3.26
C HIS A 202 -10.56 16.67 3.04
N ASN A 203 -9.28 16.70 2.71
CA ASN A 203 -8.50 15.49 2.41
C ASN A 203 -8.00 14.81 3.68
N TYR A 204 -8.81 13.96 4.28
CA TYR A 204 -8.50 13.31 5.55
C TYR A 204 -7.60 12.09 5.39
N GLY A 205 -6.65 11.92 6.33
CA GLY A 205 -6.01 10.65 6.57
C GLY A 205 -7.03 9.60 7.06
N CYS A 206 -6.73 8.32 6.93
CA CYS A 206 -7.60 7.29 7.52
C CYS A 206 -7.60 7.41 9.05
N VAL A 207 -8.63 6.86 9.70
CA VAL A 207 -8.79 6.95 11.16
C VAL A 207 -7.57 6.46 11.93
N TYR A 208 -6.90 5.41 11.45
CA TYR A 208 -5.68 4.90 12.08
C TYR A 208 -4.50 5.87 11.97
N MET A 209 -4.33 6.56 10.84
CA MET A 209 -3.29 7.59 10.73
C MET A 209 -3.54 8.79 11.64
N GLN A 210 -4.82 9.05 11.94
CA GLN A 210 -5.21 10.13 12.84
C GLN A 210 -5.06 9.76 14.32
N THR A 211 -5.10 8.48 14.69
CA THR A 211 -5.17 8.05 16.09
C THR A 211 -4.00 7.19 16.54
N ALA A 212 -3.28 6.52 15.64
CA ALA A 212 -2.28 5.51 15.96
C ALA A 212 -1.22 5.99 16.96
N ALA A 213 -0.68 7.20 16.78
CA ALA A 213 0.38 7.72 17.64
C ALA A 213 -0.05 7.76 19.13
N ALA A 214 -1.19 8.36 19.42
CA ALA A 214 -1.70 8.49 20.79
C ALA A 214 -2.20 7.14 21.34
N SER A 215 -2.92 6.38 20.54
CA SER A 215 -3.48 5.08 20.95
C SER A 215 -2.38 4.08 21.30
N ILE A 216 -1.36 3.97 20.45
CA ILE A 216 -0.25 3.04 20.67
C ILE A 216 0.63 3.49 21.84
N ALA A 217 0.93 4.79 21.95
CA ALA A 217 1.67 5.33 23.08
C ALA A 217 0.97 5.04 24.43
N LYS A 218 -0.37 5.14 24.44
CA LYS A 218 -1.17 4.80 25.62
C LYS A 218 -1.18 3.31 25.89
N ALA A 219 -1.33 2.48 24.86
CA ALA A 219 -1.31 1.03 24.98
C ALA A 219 0.02 0.50 25.50
N LEU A 220 1.14 1.10 25.10
CA LEU A 220 2.48 0.74 25.54
C LEU A 220 2.89 1.44 26.84
N ASP A 221 2.06 2.31 27.37
CA ASP A 221 2.31 3.10 28.60
C ASP A 221 3.71 3.74 28.63
N ILE A 222 4.04 4.46 27.54
CA ILE A 222 5.37 5.05 27.36
C ILE A 222 5.68 6.13 28.40
N GLU A 223 4.65 6.80 28.93
CA GLU A 223 4.78 7.86 29.91
C GLU A 223 5.33 7.33 31.24
N SER A 224 4.83 6.18 31.73
CA SER A 224 5.36 5.53 32.94
C SER A 224 6.82 5.09 32.78
N LYS A 225 7.28 4.93 31.56
CA LYS A 225 8.67 4.58 31.21
C LYS A 225 9.57 5.82 31.05
N GLY A 226 9.04 7.00 31.36
CA GLY A 226 9.77 8.27 31.29
C GLY A 226 9.96 8.80 29.85
N ILE A 227 9.24 8.28 28.88
CA ILE A 227 9.32 8.67 27.47
C ILE A 227 8.19 9.65 27.13
N THR A 228 8.52 10.75 26.48
CA THR A 228 7.51 11.72 26.04
C THR A 228 7.17 11.54 24.57
N LEU A 229 5.86 11.41 24.25
CA LEU A 229 5.38 11.39 22.88
C LEU A 229 5.42 12.80 22.27
N LEU A 230 6.04 12.94 21.10
CA LEU A 230 5.99 14.12 20.27
C LEU A 230 5.11 13.79 19.05
N SER A 231 3.82 14.11 19.15
CA SER A 231 2.83 13.82 18.11
C SER A 231 2.13 15.11 17.64
N PRO A 232 2.84 15.96 16.89
CA PRO A 232 2.18 17.13 16.29
C PRO A 232 1.13 16.69 15.27
N VAL A 233 0.00 17.41 15.24
CA VAL A 233 -1.07 17.15 14.29
C VAL A 233 -0.76 17.85 12.97
N PHE A 234 -0.64 17.08 11.91
CA PHE A 234 -0.38 17.60 10.55
C PHE A 234 -1.69 17.78 9.80
N ASP A 235 -2.06 19.06 9.64
CA ASP A 235 -3.22 19.53 8.89
C ASP A 235 -2.75 20.19 7.58
N LEU A 236 -2.26 19.37 6.63
CA LEU A 236 -1.63 19.87 5.41
C LEU A 236 -2.62 20.52 4.43
N ASP A 237 -3.90 20.14 4.51
CA ASP A 237 -4.96 20.71 3.68
C ASP A 237 -5.35 22.14 4.11
N PHE A 238 -5.11 22.47 5.37
CA PHE A 238 -5.30 23.81 5.94
C PHE A 238 -4.10 24.76 5.75
N GLY A 239 -3.12 24.34 4.98
CA GLY A 239 -1.98 25.14 4.58
C GLY A 239 -0.71 24.89 5.42
N GLN A 240 0.39 25.48 4.95
CA GLN A 240 1.70 25.32 5.58
C GLN A 240 1.76 25.92 7.01
N GLU A 241 0.95 26.90 7.29
CA GLU A 241 0.89 27.57 8.60
C GLU A 241 0.36 26.62 9.70
N ALA A 242 -0.62 25.78 9.39
CA ALA A 242 -1.16 24.79 10.33
C ALA A 242 -0.08 23.79 10.76
N MET A 243 0.65 23.24 9.80
CA MET A 243 1.77 22.34 10.09
C MET A 243 2.90 23.06 10.85
N ALA A 244 3.23 24.29 10.46
CA ALA A 244 4.24 25.09 11.13
C ALA A 244 3.84 25.34 12.59
N SER A 245 2.59 25.71 12.84
CA SER A 245 2.06 25.91 14.18
C SER A 245 2.17 24.65 15.04
N ALA A 246 1.81 23.49 14.52
CA ALA A 246 1.91 22.21 15.21
C ALA A 246 3.36 21.87 15.58
N MET A 247 4.30 22.03 14.66
CA MET A 247 5.73 21.81 14.92
C MET A 247 6.32 22.83 15.91
N LEU A 248 5.93 24.11 15.80
CA LEU A 248 6.35 25.14 16.75
C LEU A 248 5.77 24.92 18.16
N GLY A 249 4.63 24.23 18.25
CA GLY A 249 4.04 23.79 19.53
C GLY A 249 4.97 22.89 20.34
N LEU A 250 5.84 22.12 19.67
CA LEU A 250 6.84 21.26 20.32
C LEU A 250 7.87 22.08 21.15
N SER A 251 8.06 23.37 20.87
CA SER A 251 8.98 24.26 21.58
C SER A 251 8.82 24.21 23.10
N LYS A 252 7.57 24.17 23.57
CA LYS A 252 7.24 24.11 24.99
C LYS A 252 7.63 22.76 25.60
N ILE A 253 7.37 21.67 24.91
CA ILE A 253 7.67 20.29 25.37
C ILE A 253 9.19 20.08 25.39
N LEU A 254 9.87 20.57 24.36
CA LEU A 254 11.33 20.42 24.21
C LEU A 254 12.12 21.41 25.09
N GLY A 255 11.50 22.43 25.64
CA GLY A 255 12.16 23.50 26.39
C GLY A 255 13.04 24.39 25.52
N ILE A 256 12.74 24.51 24.21
CA ILE A 256 13.53 25.28 23.23
C ILE A 256 12.73 26.50 22.78
N PRO A 257 13.35 27.69 22.71
CA PRO A 257 12.64 28.91 22.27
C PRO A 257 12.13 28.78 20.84
N LYS A 258 10.91 29.29 20.57
CA LYS A 258 10.25 29.22 19.26
C LYS A 258 11.10 29.66 18.07
N PRO A 259 11.96 30.71 18.12
CA PRO A 259 12.78 31.10 16.98
C PRO A 259 13.75 30.00 16.51
N PHE A 260 14.32 29.23 17.45
CA PHE A 260 15.19 28.09 17.08
C PHE A 260 14.38 26.97 16.42
N CYS A 261 13.19 26.67 16.96
CA CYS A 261 12.28 25.69 16.35
C CYS A 261 11.84 26.14 14.95
N ALA A 262 11.58 27.43 14.73
CA ALA A 262 11.24 27.97 13.42
C ALA A 262 12.39 27.79 12.40
N LYS A 263 13.63 28.09 12.79
CA LYS A 263 14.81 27.86 11.95
C LYS A 263 14.99 26.37 11.63
N ALA A 264 14.82 25.51 12.62
CA ALA A 264 14.91 24.06 12.45
C ALA A 264 13.82 23.54 11.51
N LEU A 265 12.60 24.08 11.62
CA LEU A 265 11.49 23.72 10.73
C LEU A 265 11.75 24.10 9.27
N LEU A 266 12.35 25.25 9.02
CA LEU A 266 12.77 25.63 7.66
C LEU A 266 13.78 24.63 7.07
N SER A 267 14.76 24.19 7.87
CA SER A 267 15.71 23.16 7.48
C SER A 267 15.00 21.84 7.15
N GLY A 268 14.02 21.44 7.97
CA GLY A 268 13.21 20.25 7.75
C GLY A 268 12.35 20.34 6.48
N ALA A 269 11.69 21.46 6.26
CA ALA A 269 10.88 21.69 5.06
C ALA A 269 11.72 21.63 3.79
N MET A 270 12.92 22.23 3.80
CA MET A 270 13.85 22.15 2.67
C MET A 270 14.35 20.73 2.44
N ALA A 271 14.56 19.93 3.49
CA ALA A 271 14.99 18.53 3.34
C ALA A 271 13.93 17.68 2.63
N VAL A 272 12.65 17.78 3.02
CA VAL A 272 11.54 17.08 2.34
C VAL A 272 11.42 17.53 0.88
N ARG A 273 11.48 18.84 0.61
CA ARG A 273 11.38 19.35 -0.76
C ARG A 273 12.51 18.83 -1.64
N ARG A 274 13.75 18.82 -1.13
CA ARG A 274 14.90 18.27 -1.87
C ARG A 274 14.70 16.79 -2.18
N HIS A 275 14.29 16.00 -1.19
CA HIS A 275 13.99 14.58 -1.36
C HIS A 275 12.95 14.36 -2.46
N THR A 276 11.76 15.00 -2.35
CA THR A 276 10.66 14.84 -3.32
C THR A 276 11.13 15.23 -4.74
N ALA A 277 11.74 16.40 -4.88
CA ALA A 277 12.21 16.88 -6.19
C ALA A 277 13.30 15.98 -6.80
N ALA A 278 14.15 15.38 -5.97
CA ALA A 278 15.21 14.47 -6.44
C ALA A 278 14.59 13.16 -6.97
N VAL A 279 13.61 12.59 -6.26
CA VAL A 279 12.93 11.37 -6.69
C VAL A 279 12.13 11.59 -7.99
N GLU A 280 11.39 12.69 -8.09
CA GLU A 280 10.66 13.05 -9.32
C GLU A 280 11.61 13.28 -10.50
N LYS A 281 12.72 13.98 -10.28
CA LYS A 281 13.75 14.19 -11.31
C LYS A 281 14.34 12.87 -11.79
N GLN A 282 14.56 11.95 -10.88
CA GLN A 282 15.06 10.61 -11.19
C GLN A 282 14.05 9.84 -12.08
N GLY A 283 12.77 9.88 -11.73
CA GLY A 283 11.71 9.26 -12.52
C GLY A 283 11.61 9.86 -13.93
N LYS A 284 11.60 11.19 -14.05
CA LYS A 284 11.58 11.90 -15.34
C LYS A 284 12.79 11.53 -16.21
N ALA A 285 13.98 11.43 -15.62
CA ALA A 285 15.18 11.03 -16.35
C ALA A 285 15.08 9.60 -16.88
N LEU A 286 14.55 8.65 -16.10
CA LEU A 286 14.32 7.27 -16.54
C LEU A 286 13.32 7.22 -17.70
N LEU A 287 12.15 7.86 -17.53
CA LEU A 287 11.09 7.85 -18.53
C LEU A 287 11.54 8.43 -19.88
N ALA A 288 12.40 9.45 -19.86
CA ALA A 288 12.95 10.05 -21.06
C ALA A 288 13.93 9.14 -21.85
N THR A 289 14.42 8.06 -21.23
CA THR A 289 15.39 7.13 -21.84
C THR A 289 14.77 5.79 -22.27
N LEU A 290 13.46 5.64 -22.12
CA LEU A 290 12.77 4.39 -22.44
C LEU A 290 12.75 4.13 -23.96
N ARG A 291 13.03 2.89 -24.31
CA ARG A 291 12.84 2.37 -25.66
C ARG A 291 11.40 1.86 -25.80
N PRO A 292 10.87 1.73 -27.03
CA PRO A 292 9.52 1.23 -27.24
C PRO A 292 9.25 -0.16 -26.64
N ASP A 293 10.26 -1.01 -26.58
CA ASP A 293 10.19 -2.38 -26.05
C ASP A 293 10.45 -2.49 -24.54
N ASP A 294 10.89 -1.41 -23.91
CA ASP A 294 11.11 -1.40 -22.46
C ASP A 294 9.80 -1.61 -21.71
N LYS A 295 9.84 -2.41 -20.65
CA LYS A 295 8.73 -2.61 -19.71
C LYS A 295 9.17 -2.15 -18.35
N VAL A 296 8.46 -1.14 -17.83
CA VAL A 296 8.72 -0.55 -16.51
C VAL A 296 7.60 -0.93 -15.57
N LEU A 297 7.94 -1.53 -14.45
CA LEU A 297 6.98 -1.91 -13.43
C LEU A 297 6.86 -0.78 -12.42
N VAL A 298 5.65 -0.29 -12.24
CA VAL A 298 5.35 0.78 -11.30
C VAL A 298 4.75 0.17 -10.03
N LEU A 299 5.49 0.23 -8.94
CA LEU A 299 5.01 -0.20 -7.64
C LEU A 299 4.01 0.81 -7.11
N ILE A 300 2.75 0.41 -7.05
CA ILE A 300 1.63 1.21 -6.56
C ILE A 300 1.36 0.81 -5.13
N THR A 301 1.67 1.67 -4.21
CA THR A 301 1.40 1.49 -2.78
C THR A 301 1.63 2.82 -2.07
N ARG A 302 1.44 2.85 -0.75
CA ARG A 302 1.80 4.02 0.06
C ARG A 302 3.30 4.06 0.32
N ASN A 303 3.82 5.23 0.71
CA ASN A 303 5.26 5.42 0.91
C ASN A 303 5.92 4.31 1.76
N TYR A 304 5.28 3.88 2.84
CA TYR A 304 5.80 2.81 3.70
C TYR A 304 5.84 1.43 3.01
N GLY A 305 4.90 1.12 2.12
CA GLY A 305 4.92 -0.11 1.35
C GLY A 305 5.95 -0.12 0.21
N VAL A 306 6.68 0.98 -0.03
CA VAL A 306 7.76 1.03 -1.03
C VAL A 306 9.06 0.49 -0.45
N SER A 307 9.48 1.01 0.69
CA SER A 307 10.81 0.77 1.26
C SER A 307 10.81 -0.19 2.46
N ASP A 308 9.65 -0.57 2.99
CA ASP A 308 9.57 -1.56 4.05
C ASP A 308 9.60 -2.98 3.48
N PRO A 309 10.61 -3.81 3.82
CA PRO A 309 10.81 -5.13 3.22
C PRO A 309 9.71 -6.13 3.54
N ILE A 310 9.01 -5.95 4.64
CA ILE A 310 7.87 -6.81 5.02
C ILE A 310 6.61 -6.36 4.28
N LEU A 311 6.36 -5.05 4.21
CA LEU A 311 5.17 -4.52 3.56
C LEU A 311 5.24 -4.56 2.02
N ASN A 312 6.44 -4.68 1.44
CA ASN A 312 6.61 -4.93 0.00
C ASN A 312 6.90 -6.39 -0.35
N MET A 313 7.06 -7.27 0.66
CA MET A 313 7.30 -8.72 0.51
C MET A 313 8.52 -9.06 -0.36
N GLY A 314 9.53 -8.18 -0.46
CA GLY A 314 10.68 -8.35 -1.34
C GLY A 314 10.34 -8.31 -2.84
N ILE A 315 9.14 -7.85 -3.20
CA ILE A 315 8.69 -7.79 -4.60
C ILE A 315 9.58 -6.90 -5.46
N PRO A 316 9.99 -5.70 -5.03
CA PRO A 316 10.89 -4.88 -5.83
C PRO A 316 12.20 -5.59 -6.19
N GLU A 317 12.83 -6.23 -5.22
CA GLU A 317 14.06 -6.99 -5.40
C GLU A 317 13.88 -8.12 -6.40
N LEU A 318 12.80 -8.89 -6.25
CA LEU A 318 12.48 -9.98 -7.17
C LEU A 318 12.31 -9.49 -8.61
N LEU A 319 11.61 -8.38 -8.82
CA LEU A 319 11.40 -7.81 -10.14
C LEU A 319 12.70 -7.27 -10.76
N LEU A 320 13.55 -6.63 -9.94
CA LEU A 320 14.86 -6.12 -10.36
C LEU A 320 15.81 -7.26 -10.76
N GLU A 321 15.86 -8.34 -9.98
CA GLU A 321 16.62 -9.54 -10.28
C GLU A 321 16.19 -10.22 -11.59
N ARG A 322 14.91 -10.09 -11.98
CA ARG A 322 14.40 -10.53 -13.28
C ARG A 322 14.79 -9.60 -14.44
N GLY A 323 15.47 -8.49 -14.15
CA GLY A 323 15.97 -7.51 -15.11
C GLY A 323 14.96 -6.43 -15.49
N TYR A 324 13.83 -6.32 -14.79
CA TYR A 324 12.86 -5.26 -15.05
C TYR A 324 13.30 -3.94 -14.40
N LYS A 325 12.94 -2.84 -15.04
CA LYS A 325 13.02 -1.50 -14.43
C LYS A 325 11.85 -1.34 -13.48
N VAL A 326 12.12 -0.96 -12.24
CA VAL A 326 11.09 -0.75 -11.19
C VAL A 326 11.13 0.69 -10.75
N ILE A 327 9.97 1.33 -10.72
CA ILE A 327 9.76 2.67 -10.19
C ILE A 327 8.56 2.66 -9.22
N THR A 328 8.36 3.75 -8.51
CA THR A 328 7.25 3.93 -7.59
C THR A 328 6.36 5.08 -8.04
N LEU A 329 5.19 5.24 -7.44
CA LEU A 329 4.31 6.40 -7.68
C LEU A 329 5.03 7.73 -7.48
N SER A 330 5.99 7.81 -6.55
CA SER A 330 6.75 9.05 -6.29
C SER A 330 7.67 9.46 -7.44
N HIS A 331 7.97 8.55 -8.37
CA HIS A 331 8.74 8.85 -9.58
C HIS A 331 7.86 9.38 -10.73
N LEU A 332 6.54 9.22 -10.63
CA LEU A 332 5.60 9.70 -11.63
C LEU A 332 5.07 11.10 -11.27
N PRO A 333 4.71 11.91 -12.26
CA PRO A 333 4.10 13.22 -12.03
C PRO A 333 2.62 13.11 -11.63
N GLY A 334 2.27 12.15 -10.76
CA GLY A 334 0.89 11.90 -10.34
C GLY A 334 0.22 13.11 -9.68
N HIS A 335 1.01 13.99 -9.08
CA HIS A 335 0.51 15.24 -8.50
C HIS A 335 0.06 16.26 -9.57
N ALA A 336 0.42 16.04 -10.84
CA ALA A 336 0.01 16.93 -11.92
C ALA A 336 -1.43 16.71 -12.37
N LEU A 337 -2.04 15.58 -12.04
CA LEU A 337 -3.40 15.23 -12.44
C LEU A 337 -4.41 15.57 -11.34
N ASP A 338 -5.39 16.41 -11.67
CA ASP A 338 -6.57 16.62 -10.83
C ASP A 338 -7.68 15.69 -11.29
N ILE A 339 -8.08 14.77 -10.42
CA ILE A 339 -9.14 13.79 -10.67
C ILE A 339 -10.45 14.15 -9.95
N ALA A 340 -10.56 15.37 -9.43
CA ALA A 340 -11.71 15.80 -8.64
C ALA A 340 -13.03 15.79 -9.43
N ASP A 341 -13.00 16.05 -10.74
CA ASP A 341 -14.21 16.04 -11.56
C ASP A 341 -14.82 14.64 -11.73
N GLU A 342 -14.00 13.59 -11.63
CA GLU A 342 -14.48 12.21 -11.70
C GLU A 342 -14.77 11.65 -10.31
N TYR A 343 -14.00 12.07 -9.31
CA TYR A 343 -14.01 11.53 -7.96
C TYR A 343 -14.20 12.64 -6.93
N GLU A 344 -15.28 13.41 -7.05
CA GLU A 344 -15.59 14.55 -6.17
C GLU A 344 -15.57 14.20 -4.68
N ASN A 345 -15.98 12.98 -4.33
CA ASN A 345 -16.08 12.50 -2.97
C ASN A 345 -14.87 11.66 -2.52
N LEU A 346 -13.82 11.57 -3.32
CA LEU A 346 -12.61 10.86 -2.95
C LEU A 346 -11.70 11.79 -2.13
N TYR A 347 -12.09 12.07 -0.91
CA TYR A 347 -11.34 12.89 0.04
C TYR A 347 -10.20 12.15 0.74
N TYR A 348 -9.77 11.00 0.22
CA TYR A 348 -8.62 10.24 0.70
C TYR A 348 -7.40 10.47 -0.20
N PRO A 349 -6.37 11.23 0.25
CA PRO A 349 -5.30 11.73 -0.62
C PRO A 349 -4.44 10.63 -1.25
N PHE A 350 -4.21 9.54 -0.54
CA PHE A 350 -3.52 8.38 -1.13
C PHE A 350 -4.33 7.74 -2.25
N GLY A 351 -5.66 7.70 -2.10
CA GLY A 351 -6.55 7.22 -3.14
C GLY A 351 -6.46 8.08 -4.38
N GLN A 352 -6.48 9.41 -4.22
CA GLN A 352 -6.30 10.34 -5.34
C GLN A 352 -4.96 10.11 -6.05
N HIS A 353 -3.88 9.93 -5.29
CA HIS A 353 -2.55 9.69 -5.86
C HIS A 353 -2.46 8.32 -6.57
N ILE A 354 -3.07 7.28 -5.99
CA ILE A 354 -3.12 5.94 -6.58
C ILE A 354 -3.91 5.96 -7.90
N LEU A 355 -5.08 6.59 -7.94
CA LEU A 355 -5.91 6.65 -9.14
C LEU A 355 -5.30 7.57 -10.21
N SER A 356 -4.70 8.69 -9.82
CA SER A 356 -3.91 9.51 -10.75
C SER A 356 -2.77 8.72 -11.37
N GLY A 357 -2.07 7.93 -10.57
CA GLY A 357 -1.03 7.02 -11.05
C GLY A 357 -1.56 5.95 -11.99
N ALA A 358 -2.73 5.35 -11.68
CA ALA A 358 -3.39 4.38 -12.55
C ALA A 358 -3.68 4.97 -13.93
N LYS A 359 -4.24 6.18 -13.99
CA LYS A 359 -4.50 6.89 -15.25
C LYS A 359 -3.23 7.10 -16.07
N LEU A 360 -2.16 7.57 -15.44
CA LEU A 360 -0.87 7.73 -16.14
C LEU A 360 -0.35 6.41 -16.70
N ILE A 361 -0.42 5.35 -15.92
CA ILE A 361 0.04 4.02 -16.32
C ILE A 361 -0.82 3.46 -17.44
N ALA A 362 -2.14 3.58 -17.35
CA ALA A 362 -3.06 3.09 -18.35
C ALA A 362 -2.78 3.69 -19.74
N HIS A 363 -2.40 4.96 -19.79
CA HIS A 363 -2.11 5.68 -21.03
C HIS A 363 -0.66 5.56 -21.53
N HIS A 364 0.27 5.06 -20.70
CA HIS A 364 1.68 4.95 -21.10
C HIS A 364 2.03 3.51 -21.51
N PRO A 365 2.43 3.24 -22.76
CA PRO A 365 2.61 1.88 -23.26
C PRO A 365 3.66 1.07 -22.50
N ASN A 366 4.71 1.71 -22.02
CA ASN A 366 5.81 1.04 -21.32
C ASN A 366 5.55 0.79 -19.82
N LEU A 367 4.54 1.43 -19.21
CA LEU A 367 4.30 1.33 -17.77
C LEU A 367 3.26 0.25 -17.44
N TYR A 368 3.54 -0.55 -16.43
CA TYR A 368 2.66 -1.61 -15.93
C TYR A 368 2.60 -1.57 -14.41
N ALA A 369 1.41 -1.67 -13.86
CA ALA A 369 1.24 -1.54 -12.42
C ALA A 369 1.44 -2.86 -11.66
N VAL A 370 2.15 -2.78 -10.53
CA VAL A 370 2.16 -3.77 -9.47
C VAL A 370 1.56 -3.11 -8.25
N TYR A 371 0.28 -3.38 -7.97
CA TYR A 371 -0.48 -2.73 -6.92
C TYR A 371 -0.47 -3.58 -5.65
N LEU A 372 0.16 -3.05 -4.59
CA LEU A 372 0.20 -3.68 -3.28
C LEU A 372 -0.85 -3.04 -2.38
N THR A 373 -1.81 -3.84 -1.95
CA THR A 373 -2.85 -3.47 -0.99
C THR A 373 -2.54 -4.10 0.37
N ASN A 374 -3.12 -3.56 1.44
CA ASN A 374 -2.92 -4.12 2.77
C ASN A 374 -4.21 -4.74 3.28
N HIS A 375 -4.10 -5.96 3.81
CA HIS A 375 -5.23 -6.63 4.46
C HIS A 375 -5.77 -5.80 5.62
N GLY A 376 -7.11 -5.77 5.76
CA GLY A 376 -7.77 -4.96 6.77
C GLY A 376 -7.77 -3.46 6.49
N CYS A 377 -7.32 -3.02 5.30
CA CYS A 377 -7.36 -1.62 4.90
C CYS A 377 -8.67 -1.30 4.18
N GLY A 378 -9.60 -0.62 4.87
CA GLY A 378 -10.87 -0.18 4.27
C GLY A 378 -10.70 0.65 3.00
N PRO A 379 -9.86 1.69 2.98
CA PRO A 379 -9.60 2.45 1.75
C PRO A 379 -9.11 1.60 0.58
N ASP A 380 -8.21 0.62 0.79
CA ASP A 380 -7.73 -0.23 -0.31
C ASP A 380 -8.84 -1.11 -0.89
N THR A 381 -9.73 -1.62 -0.04
CA THR A 381 -10.87 -2.43 -0.49
C THR A 381 -11.74 -1.64 -1.47
N MET A 382 -12.03 -0.36 -1.16
CA MET A 382 -12.78 0.52 -2.05
C MET A 382 -11.98 0.88 -3.32
N LEU A 383 -10.72 1.26 -3.15
CA LEU A 383 -9.88 1.71 -4.25
C LEU A 383 -9.58 0.62 -5.27
N SER A 384 -9.56 -0.65 -4.89
CA SER A 384 -9.27 -1.77 -5.80
C SER A 384 -10.23 -1.82 -6.98
N HIS A 385 -11.51 -1.54 -6.77
CA HIS A 385 -12.51 -1.48 -7.84
C HIS A 385 -12.28 -0.29 -8.78
N LEU A 386 -12.05 0.89 -8.20
CA LEU A 386 -11.77 2.09 -8.98
C LEU A 386 -10.46 1.96 -9.76
N PHE A 387 -9.44 1.40 -9.13
CA PHE A 387 -8.17 1.11 -9.79
C PHE A 387 -8.33 0.19 -11.00
N LYS A 388 -9.09 -0.91 -10.85
CA LYS A 388 -9.41 -1.81 -11.95
C LYS A 388 -10.10 -1.09 -13.09
N GLN A 389 -11.05 -0.21 -12.79
CA GLN A 389 -11.76 0.60 -13.77
C GLN A 389 -10.82 1.52 -14.54
N GLU A 390 -9.92 2.22 -13.84
CA GLU A 390 -8.93 3.10 -14.46
C GLU A 390 -7.92 2.36 -15.34
N MET A 391 -7.52 1.16 -14.94
CA MET A 391 -6.60 0.34 -15.74
C MET A 391 -7.23 -0.20 -17.01
N GLY A 392 -8.57 -0.35 -17.07
CA GLY A 392 -9.29 -0.90 -18.22
C GLY A 392 -8.71 -2.25 -18.67
N ASP A 393 -8.35 -2.34 -19.95
CA ASP A 393 -7.75 -3.55 -20.54
C ASP A 393 -6.23 -3.67 -20.33
N LYS A 394 -5.61 -2.67 -19.68
CA LYS A 394 -4.19 -2.70 -19.39
C LYS A 394 -3.90 -3.72 -18.27
N PRO A 395 -3.01 -4.69 -18.48
CA PRO A 395 -2.72 -5.68 -17.45
C PRO A 395 -1.99 -5.02 -16.26
N TYR A 396 -2.36 -5.47 -15.08
CA TYR A 396 -1.70 -5.12 -13.85
C TYR A 396 -1.72 -6.30 -12.89
N LEU A 397 -0.83 -6.30 -11.92
CA LEU A 397 -0.80 -7.28 -10.85
C LEU A 397 -1.25 -6.60 -9.56
N GLN A 398 -2.23 -7.17 -8.87
CA GLN A 398 -2.60 -6.74 -7.52
C GLN A 398 -2.26 -7.84 -6.51
N ILE A 399 -1.57 -7.49 -5.45
CA ILE A 399 -1.20 -8.40 -4.35
C ILE A 399 -1.66 -7.76 -3.04
N GLU A 400 -2.39 -8.52 -2.25
CA GLU A 400 -2.77 -8.13 -0.90
C GLU A 400 -1.71 -8.63 0.08
N VAL A 401 -1.21 -7.71 0.90
CA VAL A 401 -0.18 -7.96 1.91
C VAL A 401 -0.86 -8.16 3.26
N ASP A 402 -0.59 -9.28 3.91
CA ASP A 402 -1.02 -9.55 5.28
C ASP A 402 0.13 -10.21 6.09
N GLU A 403 -0.14 -10.47 7.36
CA GLU A 403 0.82 -11.14 8.25
C GLU A 403 0.96 -12.66 7.99
N HIS A 404 0.15 -13.22 7.09
CA HIS A 404 0.09 -14.66 6.79
C HIS A 404 0.45 -14.98 5.34
N PHE A 405 1.07 -14.03 4.63
CA PHE A 405 1.38 -14.21 3.22
C PHE A 405 2.37 -15.36 2.99
N SER A 406 2.27 -15.98 1.83
CA SER A 406 3.19 -17.02 1.37
C SER A 406 4.06 -16.49 0.23
N ASN A 407 5.38 -16.48 0.42
CA ASN A 407 6.33 -16.08 -0.62
C ASN A 407 6.14 -16.87 -1.91
N VAL A 408 5.84 -18.17 -1.82
CA VAL A 408 5.63 -19.02 -2.99
C VAL A 408 4.43 -18.56 -3.82
N GLY A 409 3.32 -18.23 -3.17
CA GLY A 409 2.13 -17.70 -3.85
C GLY A 409 2.38 -16.36 -4.53
N VAL A 410 3.15 -15.48 -3.90
CA VAL A 410 3.54 -14.19 -4.45
C VAL A 410 4.44 -14.38 -5.67
N ILE A 411 5.49 -15.20 -5.58
CA ILE A 411 6.42 -15.48 -6.67
C ILE A 411 5.66 -16.04 -7.88
N THR A 412 4.79 -17.03 -7.67
CA THR A 412 4.00 -17.65 -8.75
C THR A 412 3.13 -16.63 -9.49
N ARG A 413 2.48 -15.72 -8.76
CA ARG A 413 1.65 -14.66 -9.36
C ARG A 413 2.48 -13.65 -10.14
N ILE A 414 3.65 -13.28 -9.62
CA ILE A 414 4.60 -12.40 -10.30
C ILE A 414 5.09 -13.04 -11.60
N GLU A 415 5.54 -14.29 -11.57
CA GLU A 415 6.03 -15.00 -12.76
C GLU A 415 4.93 -15.11 -13.83
N ALA A 416 3.70 -15.44 -13.44
CA ALA A 416 2.57 -15.49 -14.35
C ALA A 416 2.30 -14.12 -15.00
N PHE A 417 2.35 -13.04 -14.19
CA PHE A 417 2.17 -11.69 -14.69
C PHE A 417 3.29 -11.28 -15.65
N LEU A 418 4.56 -11.49 -15.30
CA LEU A 418 5.70 -11.18 -16.15
C LEU A 418 5.65 -11.95 -17.46
N ASN A 419 5.28 -13.23 -17.41
CA ASN A 419 5.10 -14.05 -18.61
C ASN A 419 4.00 -13.46 -19.51
N SER A 420 2.87 -13.05 -18.94
CA SER A 420 1.80 -12.42 -19.71
C SER A 420 2.24 -11.12 -20.39
N LEU A 421 3.10 -10.34 -19.75
CA LEU A 421 3.65 -9.12 -20.34
C LEU A 421 4.60 -9.42 -21.49
N ASN A 422 5.39 -10.50 -21.40
CA ASN A 422 6.37 -10.85 -22.44
C ASN A 422 5.73 -11.27 -23.77
N HIS A 423 4.49 -11.72 -23.73
CA HIS A 423 3.72 -12.12 -24.92
C HIS A 423 2.85 -10.99 -25.50
N ARG A 424 2.88 -9.80 -24.91
CA ARG A 424 2.14 -8.65 -25.44
C ARG A 424 2.90 -7.97 -26.57
N PRO A 425 2.17 -7.50 -27.62
CA PRO A 425 2.77 -6.69 -28.67
C PRO A 425 3.30 -5.37 -28.08
N VAL A 426 4.35 -4.86 -28.70
CA VAL A 426 4.93 -3.57 -28.36
C VAL A 426 4.01 -2.46 -28.85
N GLU A 427 3.56 -1.62 -27.94
CA GLU A 427 2.82 -0.40 -28.27
C GLU A 427 3.82 0.77 -28.41
N VAL A 428 3.65 1.61 -29.41
CA VAL A 428 4.56 2.74 -29.66
C VAL A 428 3.90 4.03 -29.22
N LEU A 429 4.63 4.82 -28.43
CA LEU A 429 4.18 6.16 -28.02
C LEU A 429 3.95 7.06 -29.23
N PRO A 430 2.88 7.86 -29.23
CA PRO A 430 2.75 8.97 -30.16
C PRO A 430 3.95 9.94 -30.06
N LYS A 431 4.41 10.48 -31.19
CA LYS A 431 5.61 11.35 -31.23
C LYS A 431 5.55 12.56 -30.28
N ASN A 432 4.35 13.00 -29.92
CA ASN A 432 4.10 14.17 -29.05
C ASN A 432 3.51 13.76 -27.69
N PHE A 433 3.72 12.52 -27.22
CA PHE A 433 3.18 12.10 -25.95
C PHE A 433 3.89 12.82 -24.79
N VAL A 434 3.12 13.54 -23.99
CA VAL A 434 3.59 14.19 -22.76
C VAL A 434 2.75 13.64 -21.61
N LEU A 435 3.39 12.96 -20.67
CA LEU A 435 2.73 12.25 -19.58
C LEU A 435 1.87 13.20 -18.71
N GLU A 436 2.33 14.43 -18.52
CA GLU A 436 1.60 15.48 -17.77
C GLU A 436 0.40 16.08 -18.54
N GLN A 437 0.25 15.75 -19.81
CA GLN A 437 -0.82 16.24 -20.70
C GLN A 437 -1.76 15.12 -21.17
N VAL A 438 -1.81 14.02 -20.44
CA VAL A 438 -2.79 12.96 -20.71
C VAL A 438 -4.19 13.55 -20.59
N ASP A 439 -4.96 13.48 -21.68
CA ASP A 439 -6.36 13.91 -21.69
C ASP A 439 -7.19 12.90 -20.90
N ILE A 440 -7.50 13.28 -19.68
CA ILE A 440 -8.32 12.47 -18.79
C ILE A 440 -9.77 12.77 -19.11
N ARG A 441 -10.37 11.94 -19.96
CA ARG A 441 -11.82 12.01 -20.16
C ARG A 441 -12.52 11.50 -18.91
N PRO A 442 -13.50 12.23 -18.38
CA PRO A 442 -14.30 11.76 -17.28
C PRO A 442 -14.88 10.38 -17.60
N CYS A 443 -14.61 9.41 -16.75
CA CYS A 443 -15.43 8.20 -16.74
C CYS A 443 -16.84 8.65 -16.36
N HIS A 444 -17.77 8.59 -17.30
CA HIS A 444 -19.16 8.88 -16.99
C HIS A 444 -19.66 7.81 -16.04
N LEU A 445 -19.52 8.07 -14.74
CA LEU A 445 -20.38 7.42 -13.77
C LEU A 445 -21.83 7.70 -14.23
N PRO A 446 -22.71 6.68 -14.29
CA PRO A 446 -24.09 6.94 -14.60
C PRO A 446 -24.57 8.08 -13.70
N ALA A 447 -25.13 9.11 -14.32
CA ALA A 447 -25.65 10.27 -13.59
C ALA A 447 -26.44 9.74 -12.40
N VAL A 448 -26.16 10.26 -11.21
CA VAL A 448 -26.99 9.98 -10.05
C VAL A 448 -28.42 10.30 -10.49
N PRO A 449 -29.35 9.33 -10.44
CA PRO A 449 -30.70 9.58 -10.93
C PRO A 449 -31.24 10.84 -10.27
N GLU A 450 -31.77 11.76 -11.08
CA GLU A 450 -32.37 12.97 -10.58
C GLU A 450 -33.45 12.66 -9.56
N LYS A 451 -33.45 13.37 -8.48
CA LYS A 451 -34.34 13.71 -7.37
C LYS A 451 -35.55 12.83 -6.99
N ASP A 452 -35.97 11.84 -7.77
CA ASP A 452 -37.23 11.05 -7.53
C ASP A 452 -37.01 9.68 -6.89
N PHE A 453 -35.83 9.39 -6.39
CA PHE A 453 -35.55 8.13 -5.68
C PHE A 453 -35.66 8.33 -4.18
N PRO A 454 -36.40 7.45 -3.46
CA PRO A 454 -36.41 7.50 -2.02
C PRO A 454 -35.03 7.21 -1.42
N LEU A 455 -34.60 8.05 -0.48
CA LEU A 455 -33.36 7.86 0.28
C LEU A 455 -33.59 6.83 1.39
N TRP A 456 -32.94 5.68 1.29
CA TRP A 456 -32.95 4.67 2.33
C TRP A 456 -31.73 4.76 3.23
N LEU A 457 -31.95 5.00 4.53
CA LEU A 457 -30.88 5.14 5.52
C LEU A 457 -30.68 3.81 6.25
N PRO A 458 -29.43 3.33 6.34
CA PRO A 458 -29.13 2.11 7.10
C PRO A 458 -29.41 2.31 8.59
N PRO A 459 -29.61 1.22 9.36
CA PRO A 459 -29.90 1.29 10.80
C PRO A 459 -28.62 1.66 11.58
N LEU A 460 -28.39 2.95 11.78
CA LEU A 460 -27.29 3.53 12.54
C LEU A 460 -27.69 3.83 14.01
N GLY A 461 -28.54 2.98 14.60
CA GLY A 461 -29.07 3.20 15.92
C GLY A 461 -30.03 4.40 15.97
N GLU A 462 -29.99 5.18 17.04
CA GLU A 462 -30.88 6.36 17.24
C GLU A 462 -30.63 7.47 16.20
N TYR A 463 -29.43 7.53 15.62
CA TYR A 463 -29.10 8.52 14.59
C TYR A 463 -29.90 8.35 13.30
N THR A 464 -30.34 7.13 12.97
CA THR A 464 -31.14 6.88 11.76
C THR A 464 -32.44 7.68 11.77
N ALA A 465 -33.14 7.73 12.90
CA ALA A 465 -34.39 8.50 13.03
C ALA A 465 -34.13 10.01 12.87
N SER A 466 -33.08 10.52 13.48
CA SER A 466 -32.70 11.94 13.39
C SER A 466 -32.31 12.35 11.97
N LEU A 467 -31.49 11.53 11.28
CA LEU A 467 -31.11 11.78 9.88
C LEU A 467 -32.31 11.67 8.94
N THR A 468 -33.18 10.69 9.14
CA THR A 468 -34.43 10.53 8.35
C THR A 468 -35.29 11.76 8.50
N GLY A 469 -35.47 12.25 9.75
CA GLY A 469 -36.23 13.48 10.03
C GLY A 469 -35.60 14.71 9.39
N TYR A 470 -34.31 14.85 9.45
CA TYR A 470 -33.56 15.94 8.81
C TYR A 470 -33.79 15.97 7.30
N PHE A 471 -33.58 14.85 6.60
CA PHE A 471 -33.76 14.78 5.14
C PHE A 471 -35.22 15.05 4.73
N ARG A 472 -36.20 14.50 5.47
CA ARG A 472 -37.61 14.82 5.21
C ARG A 472 -37.94 16.30 5.36
N ALA A 473 -37.35 16.97 6.37
CA ALA A 473 -37.48 18.40 6.56
C ALA A 473 -36.91 19.22 5.40
N GLN A 474 -35.96 18.65 4.64
CA GLN A 474 -35.40 19.24 3.44
C GLN A 474 -36.16 18.86 2.15
N GLY A 475 -37.33 18.20 2.29
CA GLY A 475 -38.15 17.79 1.15
C GLY A 475 -37.67 16.52 0.43
N VAL A 476 -36.72 15.77 1.02
CA VAL A 476 -36.25 14.48 0.47
C VAL A 476 -37.16 13.36 0.96
N ASP A 477 -37.62 12.46 0.05
CA ASP A 477 -38.35 11.24 0.41
C ASP A 477 -37.39 10.25 1.07
N ALA A 478 -37.24 10.32 2.40
CA ALA A 478 -36.27 9.56 3.17
C ALA A 478 -36.92 8.51 4.06
N HIS A 479 -36.36 7.32 4.07
CA HIS A 479 -36.86 6.19 4.85
C HIS A 479 -35.74 5.54 5.68
N ALA A 480 -36.04 5.13 6.89
CA ALA A 480 -35.16 4.32 7.69
C ALA A 480 -35.33 2.84 7.33
N LEU A 481 -34.24 2.14 7.08
CA LEU A 481 -34.28 0.67 7.01
C LEU A 481 -34.56 0.09 8.41
N PRO A 482 -35.31 -1.03 8.48
CA PRO A 482 -35.51 -1.71 9.75
C PRO A 482 -34.21 -2.22 10.33
N HIS A 483 -34.20 -2.53 11.63
CA HIS A 483 -33.05 -3.13 12.28
C HIS A 483 -32.56 -4.39 11.55
N LEU A 484 -31.26 -4.61 11.56
CA LEU A 484 -30.65 -5.78 10.95
C LEU A 484 -31.24 -7.07 11.50
N SER A 485 -31.70 -7.93 10.62
CA SER A 485 -32.29 -9.24 10.93
C SER A 485 -31.43 -10.36 10.34
N ALA A 486 -31.63 -11.58 10.82
CA ALA A 486 -31.02 -12.77 10.22
C ALA A 486 -31.37 -12.91 8.73
N HIS A 487 -32.56 -12.48 8.34
CA HIS A 487 -32.98 -12.47 6.94
C HIS A 487 -32.22 -11.42 6.11
N ALA A 488 -32.06 -10.21 6.63
CA ALA A 488 -31.24 -9.17 5.97
C ALA A 488 -29.77 -9.62 5.79
N LEU A 489 -29.20 -10.29 6.81
CA LEU A 489 -27.88 -10.86 6.72
C LEU A 489 -27.78 -11.98 5.67
N SER A 490 -28.81 -12.83 5.57
CA SER A 490 -28.88 -13.87 4.55
C SER A 490 -28.96 -13.30 3.14
N LEU A 491 -29.77 -12.26 2.94
CA LEU A 491 -29.85 -11.56 1.64
C LEU A 491 -28.52 -10.93 1.27
N GLY A 492 -27.87 -10.20 2.19
CA GLY A 492 -26.57 -9.59 1.92
C GLY A 492 -25.48 -10.61 1.57
N ARG A 493 -25.54 -11.81 2.18
CA ARG A 493 -24.60 -12.89 1.82
C ARG A 493 -24.92 -13.56 0.48
N ALA A 494 -26.16 -13.50 0.02
CA ALA A 494 -26.56 -14.07 -1.27
C ALA A 494 -26.11 -13.21 -2.45
N GLU A 495 -25.99 -11.89 -2.23
CA GLU A 495 -25.65 -10.92 -3.26
C GLU A 495 -24.15 -10.56 -3.31
N THR A 496 -23.36 -11.02 -2.32
CA THR A 496 -21.89 -10.86 -2.30
C THR A 496 -21.17 -12.16 -2.65
#